data_d3668923e2e2fbdaa0dd20af1c92a6dd
#
_entry.id   d3668923e2e2fbdaa0dd20af1c92a6dd
#
_cell.length_a   1.000
_cell.length_b   1.000
_cell.length_c   1.000
_cell.angle_alpha   90.00
_cell.angle_beta   90.00
_cell.angle_gamma   90.00
#
_symmetry.space_group_name_H-M   'P 1'
#
loop_
_entity.id
_entity.type
_entity.pdbx_description
1 polymer ?
#
loop_
_entity_poly.entity_id
_entity_poly.type
_entity_poly.pdbx_seq_one_letter_code
_entity_poly.pdbx_strand_id
1 'polypeptide(L)'
;MSARKRRNGDAHCLGCTFDGHGRGRGNIHDPEPIGGGRIQVLTRGPGTRGNICLANWRDLTGAWPPIRIGGTTQDRALYDAASSAYVTYSVADPRDAPMSLTYGPRFLTLAGQYGGSVVVGLNRGRNQLSNTIEAAKRAVAEVGDRLLAIELGNEPEYYDRAPVQPIAQNGWSPDLDAASQNEWHLAVGRAIGSDKMPLMQAGNWNDSPPKWGAAQLIVKQNASVKAQVRTYAHHNYPGGSVRGLLSHAGTSANVRSRFEADVAAVLREGKPYILGETNSVSGGGAADVSPTFGAALWTMDYVLRAVYTGISRIYFHHGTVGNCQYCFWGRYSMGAPYYGATAATAFLAQAGTMTALDDGNGAYAAYASFDASGAPLRLLLFNSDYYESGSRSAQPFVLRGLPAGNAAVRAKRLTAAAGALARQDRGQAPTFGGRTFADGTCVPAGGDVFEEVPVSAAGEATVSVGATEAVLVYLQ
;
A
#
# COMPACT_ATOMS: atom_id res chain seq x y z
N MET A 1 -5.82 -28.79 -13.48
CA MET A 1 -4.64 -27.90 -13.37
C MET A 1 -4.28 -27.77 -11.90
N SER A 2 -3.05 -28.10 -11.51
CA SER A 2 -2.61 -28.00 -10.12
C SER A 2 -2.37 -26.51 -9.80
N ALA A 3 -3.25 -25.91 -9.00
CA ALA A 3 -3.08 -24.54 -8.53
C ALA A 3 -1.86 -24.48 -7.60
N ARG A 4 -0.88 -23.62 -7.89
CA ARG A 4 0.26 -23.40 -7.01
C ARG A 4 -0.20 -22.62 -5.77
N LYS A 5 -0.33 -23.30 -4.63
CA LYS A 5 -0.53 -22.66 -3.32
C LYS A 5 0.76 -21.95 -2.93
N ARG A 6 0.69 -20.64 -2.70
CA ARG A 6 1.81 -19.87 -2.15
C ARG A 6 1.54 -19.56 -0.69
N ARG A 7 2.52 -19.80 0.19
CA ARG A 7 2.43 -19.44 1.61
C ARG A 7 2.64 -17.95 1.76
N ASN A 8 1.72 -17.29 2.46
CA ASN A 8 1.89 -15.92 2.91
C ASN A 8 2.78 -15.94 4.17
N GLY A 9 4.05 -15.63 4.03
CA GLY A 9 4.86 -15.27 5.20
C GLY A 9 4.33 -13.92 5.71
N ASP A 10 3.89 -13.84 6.97
CA ASP A 10 3.41 -12.64 7.69
C ASP A 10 2.59 -11.67 6.82
N ALA A 11 1.40 -12.12 6.38
CA ALA A 11 0.59 -11.39 5.40
C ALA A 11 -0.14 -10.19 6.01
N HIS A 12 0.56 -9.09 6.16
CA HIS A 12 -0.03 -7.77 6.32
C HIS A 12 -0.01 -7.07 4.95
N CYS A 13 -1.04 -7.32 4.14
CA CYS A 13 -1.04 -6.94 2.72
C CYS A 13 -1.28 -5.46 2.45
N LEU A 14 -1.74 -4.66 3.40
CA LEU A 14 -2.05 -3.25 3.22
C LEU A 14 -1.26 -2.38 4.17
N GLY A 15 -0.50 -1.46 3.63
CA GLY A 15 0.17 -0.39 4.33
C GLY A 15 -0.14 0.95 3.67
N CYS A 16 0.05 2.06 4.39
CA CYS A 16 -0.07 3.41 3.86
C CYS A 16 1.30 4.06 3.80
N THR A 17 1.61 4.72 2.68
CA THR A 17 2.77 5.61 2.56
C THR A 17 2.33 7.03 2.88
N PHE A 18 3.11 7.73 3.68
CA PHE A 18 2.84 9.12 4.05
C PHE A 18 4.05 10.00 3.69
N ASP A 19 3.81 11.08 2.96
CA ASP A 19 4.80 12.14 2.80
C ASP A 19 4.84 12.99 4.07
N GLY A 20 5.99 13.34 4.57
CA GLY A 20 6.18 14.01 5.84
C GLY A 20 5.79 15.50 5.88
N HIS A 21 4.68 15.93 5.25
CA HIS A 21 4.31 17.35 5.16
C HIS A 21 3.24 17.76 6.17
N GLY A 22 3.51 18.77 6.96
CA GLY A 22 2.55 19.49 7.78
C GLY A 22 2.22 20.87 7.20
N ARG A 23 1.05 21.42 7.44
CA ARG A 23 0.73 22.81 7.07
C ARG A 23 1.43 23.79 7.99
N GLY A 24 2.16 24.76 7.43
CA GLY A 24 2.68 25.92 8.13
C GLY A 24 2.06 27.21 7.64
N ARG A 25 1.12 27.74 8.38
CA ARG A 25 0.87 29.16 8.67
C ARG A 25 -0.10 29.25 9.85
N GLY A 26 0.40 29.53 11.00
CA GLY A 26 -0.33 29.92 12.19
C GLY A 26 0.65 30.53 13.15
N ASN A 27 0.34 31.74 13.64
CA ASN A 27 1.13 32.45 14.64
C ASN A 27 1.46 31.53 15.82
N ILE A 28 2.67 31.70 16.33
CA ILE A 28 3.26 31.05 17.49
C ILE A 28 2.47 31.44 18.75
N HIS A 29 1.27 30.91 18.95
CA HIS A 29 0.56 30.90 20.24
C HIS A 29 -0.66 30.02 20.13
N ASP A 30 -0.46 28.71 19.91
CA ASP A 30 -1.38 27.69 20.42
C ASP A 30 -0.83 26.28 20.08
N PRO A 31 -0.82 25.33 20.99
CA PRO A 31 -0.36 23.98 20.72
C PRO A 31 -1.40 23.11 20.03
N GLU A 32 -2.21 23.66 19.15
CA GLU A 32 -2.98 22.83 18.21
C GLU A 32 -2.02 22.36 17.11
N PRO A 33 -1.79 21.06 16.95
CA PRO A 33 -0.96 20.54 15.87
C PRO A 33 -1.70 20.78 14.55
N ILE A 34 -1.42 21.88 13.91
CA ILE A 34 -1.84 22.17 12.54
C ILE A 34 -0.93 21.35 11.62
N GLY A 35 -1.18 20.08 11.55
CA GLY A 35 -0.53 19.18 10.61
C GLY A 35 -1.52 18.67 9.59
N GLY A 36 -1.15 18.59 8.36
CA GLY A 36 -1.90 17.90 7.34
C GLY A 36 -2.30 16.49 7.81
N GLY A 37 -3.45 15.99 7.36
CA GLY A 37 -4.18 14.82 7.87
C GLY A 37 -3.43 13.51 8.14
N ARG A 38 -2.10 13.51 8.05
CA ARG A 38 -1.21 12.36 8.15
C ARG A 38 -0.54 12.22 9.50
N ILE A 39 -0.01 13.32 10.05
CA ILE A 39 0.56 13.32 11.39
C ILE A 39 -0.56 13.27 12.43
N GLN A 40 -1.76 13.80 12.13
CA GLN A 40 -2.92 13.69 13.01
C GLN A 40 -3.34 12.24 13.33
N VAL A 41 -3.02 11.26 12.47
CA VAL A 41 -3.25 9.85 12.77
C VAL A 41 -2.47 9.40 14.01
N LEU A 42 -1.32 10.00 14.27
CA LEU A 42 -0.41 9.62 15.34
C LEU A 42 -0.53 10.50 16.61
N THR A 43 -1.11 11.70 16.53
CA THR A 43 -1.06 12.70 17.62
C THR A 43 -2.22 12.70 18.59
N ARG A 44 -3.29 11.97 18.35
CA ARG A 44 -4.44 11.95 19.26
C ARG A 44 -4.80 10.52 19.63
N GLY A 45 -5.16 10.30 20.91
CA GLY A 45 -5.57 9.02 21.46
C GLY A 45 -6.69 8.29 20.69
N PRO A 46 -7.19 7.16 21.20
CA PRO A 46 -8.26 6.38 20.56
C PRO A 46 -9.42 7.28 20.15
N GLY A 47 -9.81 7.27 18.86
CA GLY A 47 -10.94 8.06 18.31
C GLY A 47 -10.57 9.17 17.32
N THR A 48 -9.28 9.34 16.97
CA THR A 48 -8.91 10.28 15.88
C THR A 48 -9.20 9.68 14.50
N ARG A 49 -9.52 10.54 13.53
CA ARG A 49 -10.06 10.19 12.21
C ARG A 49 -9.23 9.14 11.47
N GLY A 50 -7.95 9.35 11.32
CA GLY A 50 -7.07 8.38 10.62
C GLY A 50 -6.86 7.08 11.41
N ASN A 51 -6.93 7.11 12.75
CA ASN A 51 -6.87 5.90 13.57
C ASN A 51 -8.10 5.02 13.35
N ILE A 52 -9.30 5.59 13.15
CA ILE A 52 -10.50 4.81 12.87
C ILE A 52 -10.39 4.11 11.51
N CYS A 53 -9.88 4.79 10.47
CA CYS A 53 -9.70 4.18 9.16
C CYS A 53 -8.78 2.94 9.21
N LEU A 54 -7.66 3.06 9.92
CA LEU A 54 -6.72 1.95 10.10
C LEU A 54 -7.25 0.91 11.12
N ALA A 55 -8.01 1.35 12.14
CA ALA A 55 -8.63 0.46 13.11
C ALA A 55 -9.68 -0.45 12.48
N ASN A 56 -10.45 0.03 11.49
CA ASN A 56 -11.37 -0.82 10.73
C ASN A 56 -10.64 -2.03 10.10
N TRP A 57 -9.43 -1.84 9.60
CA TRP A 57 -8.63 -2.94 9.03
C TRP A 57 -7.97 -3.78 10.12
N ARG A 58 -7.51 -3.17 11.21
CA ARG A 58 -7.05 -3.92 12.39
C ARG A 58 -8.15 -4.84 12.92
N ASP A 59 -9.39 -4.37 12.98
CA ASP A 59 -10.52 -5.15 13.51
C ASP A 59 -10.86 -6.34 12.59
N LEU A 60 -10.59 -6.23 11.28
CA LEU A 60 -10.71 -7.34 10.33
C LEU A 60 -9.58 -8.37 10.47
N THR A 61 -8.34 -7.92 10.75
CA THR A 61 -7.14 -8.76 10.67
C THR A 61 -6.57 -9.16 12.02
N GLY A 62 -6.95 -8.47 13.10
CA GLY A 62 -6.35 -8.60 14.43
C GLY A 62 -5.04 -7.80 14.61
N ALA A 63 -4.54 -7.12 13.57
CA ALA A 63 -3.27 -6.38 13.61
C ALA A 63 -3.37 -5.02 12.91
N TRP A 64 -2.65 -4.03 13.44
CA TRP A 64 -2.53 -2.74 12.77
C TRP A 64 -1.78 -2.90 11.44
N PRO A 65 -2.27 -2.32 10.34
CA PRO A 65 -1.54 -2.34 9.07
C PRO A 65 -0.22 -1.58 9.22
N PRO A 66 0.87 -2.03 8.58
CA PRO A 66 2.13 -1.30 8.61
C PRO A 66 1.99 0.03 7.85
N ILE A 67 2.77 1.04 8.26
CA ILE A 67 2.87 2.32 7.55
C ILE A 67 4.30 2.55 7.06
N ARG A 68 4.44 3.29 5.97
CA ARG A 68 5.70 3.83 5.49
C ARG A 68 5.66 5.35 5.57
N ILE A 69 6.67 5.92 6.19
CA ILE A 69 6.93 7.36 6.22
C ILE A 69 8.07 7.62 5.24
N GLY A 70 7.75 8.22 4.09
CA GLY A 70 8.70 8.42 3.00
C GLY A 70 8.09 9.22 1.86
N GLY A 71 8.64 9.06 0.65
CA GLY A 71 8.24 9.77 -0.56
C GLY A 71 9.25 10.83 -1.01
N THR A 72 8.95 11.58 -2.05
CA THR A 72 9.86 12.55 -2.70
C THR A 72 10.55 13.52 -1.71
N THR A 73 9.88 13.90 -0.64
CA THR A 73 10.44 14.82 0.36
C THR A 73 11.43 14.19 1.31
N GLN A 74 11.52 12.89 1.36
CA GLN A 74 12.55 12.16 2.11
C GLN A 74 13.97 12.63 1.73
N ASP A 75 14.26 12.79 0.44
CA ASP A 75 15.55 13.26 -0.07
C ASP A 75 15.72 14.79 -0.06
N ARG A 76 14.75 15.51 0.49
CA ARG A 76 14.78 16.96 0.73
C ARG A 76 14.82 17.30 2.21
N ALA A 77 14.66 16.28 3.08
CA ALA A 77 14.58 16.42 4.52
C ALA A 77 15.95 16.30 5.19
N LEU A 78 16.23 17.14 6.17
CA LEU A 78 17.37 17.02 7.07
C LEU A 78 16.91 16.84 8.50
N TYR A 79 17.56 15.94 9.21
CA TYR A 79 17.34 15.77 10.64
C TYR A 79 18.08 16.87 11.42
N ASP A 80 17.39 17.49 12.35
CA ASP A 80 17.93 18.48 13.28
C ASP A 80 17.65 18.03 14.73
N ALA A 81 18.69 17.55 15.40
CA ALA A 81 18.60 17.06 16.78
C ALA A 81 18.20 18.13 17.80
N ALA A 82 18.45 19.41 17.49
CA ALA A 82 18.11 20.54 18.35
C ALA A 82 16.68 21.07 18.13
N SER A 83 16.03 20.67 17.04
CA SER A 83 14.69 21.14 16.72
C SER A 83 13.64 20.60 17.69
N SER A 84 12.87 21.51 18.29
CA SER A 84 11.67 21.18 19.07
C SER A 84 10.41 20.99 18.20
N ALA A 85 10.48 21.36 16.92
CA ALA A 85 9.38 21.17 15.97
C ALA A 85 9.29 19.73 15.49
N TYR A 86 8.11 19.30 15.07
CA TYR A 86 7.94 18.03 14.36
C TYR A 86 8.61 18.13 12.99
N VAL A 87 8.18 19.11 12.19
CA VAL A 87 8.71 19.41 10.85
C VAL A 87 8.66 20.92 10.63
N THR A 88 9.69 21.46 10.00
CA THR A 88 9.76 22.87 9.59
C THR A 88 10.00 22.97 8.09
N TYR A 89 9.14 23.69 7.36
CA TYR A 89 9.27 23.95 5.93
C TYR A 89 8.45 25.17 5.53
N SER A 90 8.66 25.64 4.29
CA SER A 90 7.88 26.69 3.65
C SER A 90 7.52 26.29 2.23
N VAL A 91 6.30 26.58 1.81
CA VAL A 91 5.79 26.42 0.45
C VAL A 91 4.91 27.61 0.08
N ALA A 92 4.90 27.98 -1.19
CA ALA A 92 4.03 29.05 -1.69
C ALA A 92 2.57 28.59 -1.73
N ASP A 93 2.31 27.38 -2.24
CA ASP A 93 1.00 26.74 -2.26
C ASP A 93 1.00 25.54 -1.29
N PRO A 94 0.02 25.42 -0.38
CA PRO A 94 -0.10 24.26 0.52
C PRO A 94 -0.23 22.90 -0.15
N ARG A 95 -0.52 22.87 -1.45
CA ARG A 95 -0.58 21.66 -2.27
C ARG A 95 0.79 21.20 -2.76
N ASP A 96 1.81 22.07 -2.69
CA ASP A 96 3.15 21.77 -3.14
C ASP A 96 3.91 20.96 -2.11
N ALA A 97 4.77 20.06 -2.60
CA ALA A 97 5.77 19.41 -1.79
C ALA A 97 6.97 20.37 -1.57
N PRO A 98 7.42 20.57 -0.31
CA PRO A 98 8.56 21.47 -0.05
C PRO A 98 9.82 20.99 -0.75
N MET A 99 10.62 21.94 -1.22
CA MET A 99 11.93 21.70 -1.83
C MET A 99 13.04 21.51 -0.78
N SER A 100 12.79 21.91 0.46
CA SER A 100 13.67 21.73 1.61
C SER A 100 12.82 21.71 2.88
N LEU A 101 13.15 20.81 3.79
CA LEU A 101 12.54 20.73 5.12
C LEU A 101 13.51 20.19 6.14
N THR A 102 13.25 20.50 7.40
CA THR A 102 13.92 19.90 8.55
C THR A 102 12.90 19.20 9.44
N TYR A 103 13.32 18.15 10.15
CA TYR A 103 12.50 17.51 11.15
C TYR A 103 13.31 17.19 12.41
N GLY A 104 12.65 17.28 13.55
CA GLY A 104 13.26 17.06 14.85
C GLY A 104 12.98 15.68 15.45
N PRO A 105 13.54 15.39 16.64
CA PRO A 105 13.32 14.16 17.37
C PRO A 105 11.83 13.81 17.58
N ARG A 106 11.00 14.84 17.83
CA ARG A 106 9.56 14.70 18.08
C ARG A 106 8.81 14.04 16.91
N PHE A 107 9.31 14.18 15.68
CA PHE A 107 8.74 13.51 14.51
C PHE A 107 8.88 11.99 14.62
N LEU A 108 10.06 11.51 15.02
CA LEU A 108 10.34 10.09 15.21
C LEU A 108 9.64 9.51 16.45
N THR A 109 9.60 10.28 17.56
CA THR A 109 8.78 9.93 18.74
C THR A 109 7.31 9.72 18.35
N LEU A 110 6.77 10.61 17.49
CA LEU A 110 5.41 10.49 17.00
C LEU A 110 5.21 9.23 16.16
N ALA A 111 6.16 8.90 15.27
CA ALA A 111 6.15 7.66 14.51
C ALA A 111 6.12 6.41 15.44
N GLY A 112 6.86 6.43 16.54
CA GLY A 112 6.88 5.38 17.56
C GLY A 112 5.58 5.23 18.37
N GLN A 113 4.65 6.20 18.30
CA GLN A 113 3.33 6.09 18.95
C GLN A 113 2.31 5.33 18.08
N TYR A 114 2.62 5.05 16.82
CA TYR A 114 1.73 4.26 15.98
C TYR A 114 1.59 2.83 16.52
N GLY A 115 0.39 2.26 16.45
CA GLY A 115 0.10 0.92 17.00
C GLY A 115 0.69 -0.24 16.19
N GLY A 116 1.05 -0.02 14.93
CA GLY A 116 1.61 -1.01 14.02
C GLY A 116 3.09 -0.78 13.70
N SER A 117 3.61 -1.56 12.77
CA SER A 117 4.99 -1.44 12.30
C SER A 117 5.18 -0.23 11.38
N VAL A 118 6.37 0.37 11.41
CA VAL A 118 6.71 1.59 10.67
C VAL A 118 7.97 1.38 9.84
N VAL A 119 7.92 1.70 8.55
CA VAL A 119 9.09 1.93 7.70
C VAL A 119 9.41 3.42 7.76
N VAL A 120 10.68 3.77 8.03
CA VAL A 120 11.13 5.16 8.09
C VAL A 120 12.07 5.43 6.93
N GLY A 121 11.64 6.34 6.04
CA GLY A 121 12.45 6.85 4.95
C GLY A 121 13.40 7.94 5.43
N LEU A 122 14.69 7.81 5.10
CA LEU A 122 15.75 8.74 5.43
C LEU A 122 16.46 9.22 4.16
N ASN A 123 17.01 10.41 4.23
CA ASN A 123 17.66 11.09 3.13
C ASN A 123 18.93 10.36 2.68
N ARG A 124 19.07 10.15 1.36
CA ARG A 124 20.32 9.76 0.69
C ARG A 124 20.71 10.76 -0.42
N GLY A 125 19.72 11.33 -1.09
CA GLY A 125 19.91 12.25 -2.21
C GLY A 125 20.77 13.47 -1.88
N ARG A 126 20.67 14.02 -0.66
CA ARG A 126 21.48 15.14 -0.19
C ARG A 126 22.96 14.79 0.02
N ASN A 127 23.34 13.53 -0.02
CA ASN A 127 24.72 13.06 0.19
C ASN A 127 25.33 13.49 1.54
N GLN A 128 24.50 13.52 2.59
CA GLN A 128 24.92 13.87 3.95
C GLN A 128 24.82 12.66 4.88
N LEU A 129 25.71 11.68 4.67
CA LEU A 129 25.69 10.40 5.38
C LEU A 129 25.69 10.54 6.91
N SER A 130 26.45 11.49 7.47
CA SER A 130 26.50 11.73 8.92
C SER A 130 25.13 12.13 9.47
N ASN A 131 24.40 13.02 8.79
CA ASN A 131 23.05 13.43 9.18
C ASN A 131 22.07 12.26 9.12
N THR A 132 22.17 11.42 8.08
CA THR A 132 21.32 10.23 7.94
C THR A 132 21.62 9.18 9.01
N ILE A 133 22.89 9.01 9.40
CA ILE A 133 23.28 8.14 10.51
C ILE A 133 22.67 8.62 11.84
N GLU A 134 22.71 9.92 12.11
CA GLU A 134 22.09 10.49 13.31
C GLU A 134 20.59 10.28 13.35
N ALA A 135 19.91 10.52 12.21
CA ALA A 135 18.48 10.24 12.04
C ALA A 135 18.15 8.76 12.24
N ALA A 136 18.97 7.85 11.70
CA ALA A 136 18.79 6.41 11.83
C ALA A 136 18.91 5.94 13.29
N LYS A 137 19.92 6.41 14.01
CA LYS A 137 20.08 6.14 15.44
C LYS A 137 18.85 6.60 16.22
N ARG A 138 18.36 7.80 15.91
CA ARG A 138 17.16 8.34 16.57
C ARG A 138 15.91 7.54 16.21
N ALA A 139 15.74 7.13 14.97
CA ALA A 139 14.63 6.29 14.55
C ALA A 139 14.61 4.94 15.30
N VAL A 140 15.77 4.28 15.43
CA VAL A 140 15.89 3.06 16.25
C VAL A 140 15.49 3.29 17.70
N ALA A 141 15.94 4.40 18.30
CA ALA A 141 15.65 4.70 19.71
C ALA A 141 14.17 5.03 19.95
N GLU A 142 13.55 5.81 19.07
CA GLU A 142 12.19 6.33 19.27
C GLU A 142 11.08 5.40 18.76
N VAL A 143 11.32 4.71 17.66
CA VAL A 143 10.33 3.79 17.08
C VAL A 143 10.43 2.41 17.71
N GLY A 144 11.64 2.02 18.16
CA GLY A 144 11.89 0.79 18.89
C GLY A 144 11.46 -0.46 18.10
N ASP A 145 10.81 -1.41 18.76
CA ASP A 145 10.38 -2.69 18.18
C ASP A 145 9.35 -2.56 17.04
N ARG A 146 8.76 -1.38 16.87
CA ARG A 146 7.86 -1.09 15.75
C ARG A 146 8.60 -0.70 14.48
N LEU A 147 9.91 -0.41 14.55
CA LEU A 147 10.70 -0.07 13.37
C LEU A 147 10.88 -1.31 12.49
N LEU A 148 10.09 -1.35 11.43
CA LEU A 148 10.09 -2.48 10.50
C LEU A 148 11.30 -2.44 9.56
N ALA A 149 11.60 -1.25 9.02
CA ALA A 149 12.77 -1.05 8.16
C ALA A 149 13.15 0.44 8.11
N ILE A 150 14.40 0.69 7.74
CA ILE A 150 14.93 1.99 7.31
C ILE A 150 15.10 1.95 5.79
N GLU A 151 14.52 2.92 5.11
CA GLU A 151 14.65 3.14 3.68
C GLU A 151 15.59 4.31 3.43
N LEU A 152 16.62 4.11 2.60
CA LEU A 152 17.63 5.14 2.29
C LEU A 152 17.44 5.66 0.87
N GLY A 153 16.79 6.83 0.77
CA GLY A 153 16.45 7.47 -0.50
C GLY A 153 15.15 6.97 -1.12
N ASN A 154 14.53 7.83 -1.92
CA ASN A 154 13.27 7.59 -2.63
C ASN A 154 13.46 7.79 -4.13
N GLU A 155 13.08 6.82 -4.94
CA GLU A 155 13.13 6.86 -6.41
C GLU A 155 14.47 7.40 -6.95
N PRO A 156 15.57 6.74 -6.61
CA PRO A 156 16.91 7.24 -6.93
C PRO A 156 17.20 7.30 -8.42
N GLU A 157 16.44 6.63 -9.27
CA GLU A 157 16.53 6.75 -10.73
C GLU A 157 16.25 8.17 -11.23
N TYR A 158 15.68 9.02 -10.38
CA TYR A 158 15.39 10.43 -10.71
C TYR A 158 16.37 11.42 -10.11
N TYR A 159 17.43 10.98 -9.43
CA TYR A 159 18.38 11.87 -8.78
C TYR A 159 19.17 12.77 -9.73
N ASP A 160 19.35 12.38 -10.98
CA ASP A 160 19.99 13.18 -12.02
C ASP A 160 19.04 14.13 -12.76
N ARG A 161 17.74 14.12 -12.43
CA ARG A 161 16.77 15.05 -12.99
C ARG A 161 16.78 16.39 -12.24
N ALA A 162 16.41 17.44 -12.95
CA ALA A 162 16.37 18.79 -12.35
C ALA A 162 15.26 18.92 -11.27
N PRO A 163 15.57 19.45 -10.08
CA PRO A 163 16.93 19.78 -9.60
C PRO A 163 17.75 18.54 -9.24
N VAL A 164 18.97 18.45 -9.77
CA VAL A 164 19.87 17.32 -9.57
C VAL A 164 20.19 17.17 -8.07
N GLN A 165 20.05 15.96 -7.55
CA GLN A 165 20.40 15.65 -6.16
C GLN A 165 21.93 15.69 -5.98
N PRO A 166 22.44 16.19 -4.83
CA PRO A 166 23.88 16.29 -4.57
C PRO A 166 24.67 14.99 -4.77
N ILE A 167 24.09 13.83 -4.46
CA ILE A 167 24.74 12.53 -4.65
C ILE A 167 24.95 12.16 -6.12
N ALA A 168 24.16 12.74 -7.03
CA ALA A 168 24.17 12.46 -8.47
C ALA A 168 24.89 13.52 -9.31
N GLN A 169 25.51 14.56 -8.70
CA GLN A 169 26.13 15.68 -9.42
C GLN A 169 27.25 15.29 -10.38
N ASN A 170 27.94 14.17 -10.14
CA ASN A 170 29.01 13.65 -10.97
C ASN A 170 28.57 12.53 -11.91
N GLY A 171 27.29 12.47 -12.23
CA GLY A 171 26.66 11.42 -13.03
C GLY A 171 25.92 10.41 -12.16
N TRP A 172 24.93 9.73 -12.78
CA TRP A 172 24.11 8.75 -12.11
C TRP A 172 23.72 7.61 -13.02
N SER A 173 23.65 6.41 -12.47
CA SER A 173 23.29 5.20 -13.20
C SER A 173 22.86 4.10 -12.21
N PRO A 174 22.25 2.99 -12.66
CA PRO A 174 21.95 1.85 -11.79
C PRO A 174 23.17 1.28 -11.06
N ASP A 175 24.36 1.36 -11.68
CA ASP A 175 25.60 0.89 -11.04
C ASP A 175 26.07 1.82 -9.93
N LEU A 176 26.01 3.13 -10.17
CA LEU A 176 26.36 4.14 -9.15
C LEU A 176 25.36 4.15 -8.01
N ASP A 177 24.07 3.97 -8.30
CA ASP A 177 23.04 3.82 -7.28
C ASP A 177 23.29 2.57 -6.42
N ALA A 178 23.54 1.42 -7.04
CA ALA A 178 23.82 0.18 -6.31
C ALA A 178 25.06 0.31 -5.43
N ALA A 179 26.14 0.91 -5.93
CA ALA A 179 27.37 1.16 -5.16
C ALA A 179 27.08 2.05 -3.95
N SER A 180 26.37 3.16 -4.17
CA SER A 180 25.96 4.10 -3.12
C SER A 180 25.04 3.46 -2.09
N GLN A 181 24.01 2.70 -2.51
CA GLN A 181 23.13 1.98 -1.59
C GLN A 181 23.93 1.01 -0.71
N ASN A 182 24.82 0.23 -1.30
CA ASN A 182 25.63 -0.77 -0.60
C ASN A 182 26.53 -0.11 0.46
N GLU A 183 27.20 0.99 0.10
CA GLU A 183 28.03 1.77 1.02
C GLU A 183 27.21 2.33 2.19
N TRP A 184 26.08 2.96 1.89
CA TRP A 184 25.23 3.58 2.89
C TRP A 184 24.57 2.56 3.82
N HIS A 185 24.11 1.42 3.30
CA HIS A 185 23.58 0.34 4.13
C HIS A 185 24.61 -0.16 5.13
N LEU A 186 25.86 -0.38 4.68
CA LEU A 186 26.93 -0.80 5.58
C LEU A 186 27.31 0.27 6.61
N ALA A 187 27.36 1.54 6.20
CA ALA A 187 27.73 2.64 7.09
C ALA A 187 26.65 2.88 8.18
N VAL A 188 25.39 2.96 7.78
CA VAL A 188 24.26 3.10 8.71
C VAL A 188 24.14 1.87 9.60
N GLY A 189 24.23 0.67 9.04
CA GLY A 189 24.13 -0.59 9.80
C GLY A 189 25.22 -0.69 10.87
N ARG A 190 26.47 -0.34 10.56
CA ARG A 190 27.56 -0.26 11.56
C ARG A 190 27.27 0.73 12.67
N ALA A 191 26.69 1.89 12.31
CA ALA A 191 26.44 2.97 13.25
C ALA A 191 25.29 2.70 14.22
N ILE A 192 24.28 1.90 13.83
CA ILE A 192 23.14 1.56 14.68
C ILE A 192 23.32 0.20 15.40
N GLY A 193 24.33 -0.59 15.03
CA GLY A 193 24.67 -1.86 15.67
C GLY A 193 24.21 -3.09 14.86
N SER A 194 25.09 -4.10 14.81
CA SER A 194 24.83 -5.34 14.08
C SER A 194 23.70 -6.19 14.67
N ASP A 195 23.43 -6.02 15.96
CA ASP A 195 22.31 -6.66 16.69
C ASP A 195 20.93 -6.19 16.20
N LYS A 196 20.87 -5.06 15.50
CA LYS A 196 19.63 -4.52 14.90
C LYS A 196 19.39 -5.02 13.48
N MET A 197 20.36 -5.71 12.85
CA MET A 197 20.24 -6.18 11.47
C MET A 197 19.52 -7.54 11.37
N PRO A 198 18.81 -7.82 10.24
CA PRO A 198 18.61 -6.95 9.07
C PRO A 198 17.53 -5.88 9.30
N LEU A 199 17.78 -4.65 8.87
CA LEU A 199 16.84 -3.54 9.02
C LEU A 199 16.70 -2.66 7.76
N MET A 200 17.56 -2.81 6.74
CA MET A 200 17.52 -1.96 5.56
C MET A 200 16.46 -2.41 4.55
N GLN A 201 15.73 -1.45 3.99
CA GLN A 201 14.89 -1.63 2.80
C GLN A 201 15.70 -1.17 1.59
N ALA A 202 15.96 -2.07 0.64
CA ALA A 202 16.76 -1.81 -0.55
C ALA A 202 15.87 -1.62 -1.78
N GLY A 203 16.33 -0.82 -2.74
CA GLY A 203 15.64 -0.56 -3.99
C GLY A 203 14.93 0.79 -3.99
N ASN A 204 13.59 0.77 -3.90
CA ASN A 204 12.71 1.95 -3.85
C ASN A 204 12.62 2.73 -5.17
N TRP A 205 12.76 2.04 -6.29
CA TRP A 205 12.62 2.62 -7.64
C TRP A 205 11.18 2.58 -8.13
N ASN A 206 10.83 3.51 -9.01
CA ASN A 206 9.57 3.53 -9.73
C ASN A 206 9.72 3.18 -11.21
N ASP A 207 10.93 3.31 -11.77
CA ASP A 207 11.20 2.95 -13.17
C ASP A 207 11.18 1.41 -13.35
N SER A 208 10.95 0.98 -14.58
CA SER A 208 10.67 -0.45 -14.82
C SER A 208 11.92 -1.32 -14.71
N PRO A 209 11.83 -2.49 -14.01
CA PRO A 209 12.81 -3.55 -14.18
C PRO A 209 12.97 -3.96 -15.67
N PRO A 210 14.11 -4.55 -16.08
CA PRO A 210 15.21 -4.96 -15.21
C PRO A 210 16.25 -3.86 -14.92
N LYS A 211 16.24 -2.73 -15.62
CA LYS A 211 17.30 -1.71 -15.48
C LYS A 211 17.40 -1.19 -14.04
N TRP A 212 16.26 -0.85 -13.44
CA TRP A 212 16.11 -0.45 -12.05
C TRP A 212 15.30 -1.52 -11.33
N GLY A 213 15.96 -2.61 -10.91
CA GLY A 213 15.27 -3.75 -10.33
C GLY A 213 16.09 -4.48 -9.29
N ALA A 214 15.38 -5.21 -8.42
CA ALA A 214 15.98 -5.95 -7.31
C ALA A 214 16.91 -7.07 -7.80
N ALA A 215 16.56 -7.75 -8.89
CA ALA A 215 17.40 -8.79 -9.46
C ALA A 215 18.80 -8.26 -9.88
N GLN A 216 18.85 -7.03 -10.43
CA GLN A 216 20.11 -6.38 -10.79
C GLN A 216 20.88 -5.87 -9.57
N LEU A 217 20.19 -5.39 -8.54
CA LEU A 217 20.85 -4.96 -7.31
C LEU A 217 21.48 -6.15 -6.56
N ILE A 218 20.76 -7.26 -6.43
CA ILE A 218 21.18 -8.45 -5.68
C ILE A 218 22.54 -8.98 -6.18
N VAL A 219 22.78 -8.99 -7.49
CA VAL A 219 24.05 -9.48 -8.05
C VAL A 219 25.24 -8.55 -7.78
N LYS A 220 24.97 -7.30 -7.41
CA LYS A 220 25.98 -6.29 -7.01
C LYS A 220 26.21 -6.22 -5.50
N GLN A 221 25.51 -7.05 -4.72
CA GLN A 221 25.58 -7.09 -3.26
C GLN A 221 26.43 -8.29 -2.81
N ASN A 222 27.44 -8.04 -2.00
CA ASN A 222 28.15 -9.09 -1.29
C ASN A 222 27.37 -9.56 -0.04
N ALA A 223 27.87 -10.62 0.62
CA ALA A 223 27.22 -11.21 1.78
C ALA A 223 27.00 -10.21 2.93
N SER A 224 27.96 -9.29 3.16
CA SER A 224 27.88 -8.29 4.23
C SER A 224 26.76 -7.28 3.97
N VAL A 225 26.56 -6.86 2.72
CA VAL A 225 25.43 -5.98 2.34
C VAL A 225 24.11 -6.72 2.44
N LYS A 226 24.02 -7.95 1.89
CA LYS A 226 22.82 -8.77 1.95
C LYS A 226 22.36 -9.04 3.39
N ALA A 227 23.31 -9.16 4.34
CA ALA A 227 23.00 -9.31 5.75
C ALA A 227 22.34 -8.06 6.37
N GLN A 228 22.52 -6.88 5.79
CA GLN A 228 21.86 -5.65 6.24
C GLN A 228 20.41 -5.55 5.73
N VAL A 229 20.11 -6.16 4.57
CA VAL A 229 18.83 -6.01 3.88
C VAL A 229 17.76 -6.89 4.51
N ARG A 230 16.68 -6.26 4.93
CA ARG A 230 15.45 -6.91 5.41
C ARG A 230 14.46 -7.17 4.27
N THR A 231 14.26 -6.18 3.40
CA THR A 231 13.29 -6.23 2.30
C THR A 231 13.87 -5.59 1.05
N TYR A 232 13.38 -6.03 -0.12
CA TYR A 232 13.57 -5.31 -1.37
C TYR A 232 12.25 -4.68 -1.79
N ALA A 233 12.30 -3.43 -2.21
CA ALA A 233 11.13 -2.63 -2.51
C ALA A 233 11.16 -2.05 -3.93
N HIS A 234 9.98 -1.90 -4.51
CA HIS A 234 9.78 -1.14 -5.74
C HIS A 234 8.53 -0.27 -5.60
N HIS A 235 8.37 0.71 -6.48
CA HIS A 235 7.17 1.54 -6.59
C HIS A 235 6.40 1.20 -7.87
N ASN A 236 5.10 1.51 -7.91
CA ASN A 236 4.29 1.27 -9.09
C ASN A 236 3.10 2.21 -9.20
N TYR A 237 2.99 2.87 -10.33
CA TYR A 237 1.86 3.70 -10.72
C TYR A 237 1.47 3.33 -12.15
N PRO A 238 0.55 2.38 -12.37
CA PRO A 238 0.21 1.90 -13.70
C PRO A 238 -0.37 2.98 -14.60
N GLY A 239 -1.04 3.99 -14.03
CA GLY A 239 -1.63 5.08 -14.81
C GLY A 239 -2.86 4.67 -15.61
N GLY A 240 -3.24 5.51 -16.56
CA GLY A 240 -4.30 5.19 -17.52
C GLY A 240 -5.69 5.71 -17.14
N SER A 241 -6.71 5.17 -17.80
CA SER A 241 -8.12 5.50 -17.60
C SER A 241 -8.76 4.57 -16.55
N VAL A 242 -9.97 4.94 -16.07
CA VAL A 242 -10.75 4.06 -15.18
C VAL A 242 -11.00 2.69 -15.79
N ARG A 243 -11.31 2.63 -17.09
CA ARG A 243 -11.52 1.37 -17.82
C ARG A 243 -10.23 0.53 -17.86
N GLY A 244 -9.07 1.16 -18.07
CA GLY A 244 -7.77 0.50 -18.08
C GLY A 244 -7.40 -0.07 -16.71
N LEU A 245 -7.57 0.72 -15.64
CA LEU A 245 -7.34 0.28 -14.26
C LEU A 245 -8.29 -0.86 -13.86
N LEU A 246 -9.58 -0.75 -14.17
CA LEU A 246 -10.58 -1.76 -13.85
C LEU A 246 -10.28 -3.12 -14.50
N SER A 247 -9.57 -3.15 -15.63
CA SER A 247 -9.27 -4.38 -16.37
C SER A 247 -8.46 -5.38 -15.54
N HIS A 248 -9.05 -6.52 -15.21
CA HIS A 248 -8.35 -7.62 -14.54
C HIS A 248 -7.17 -8.14 -15.35
N ALA A 249 -7.35 -8.36 -16.67
CA ALA A 249 -6.25 -8.78 -17.54
C ALA A 249 -5.12 -7.74 -17.57
N GLY A 250 -5.47 -6.45 -17.61
CA GLY A 250 -4.49 -5.35 -17.56
C GLY A 250 -3.71 -5.33 -16.26
N THR A 251 -4.39 -5.45 -15.11
CA THR A 251 -3.78 -5.52 -13.77
C THR A 251 -2.87 -6.74 -13.65
N SER A 252 -3.35 -7.90 -14.07
CA SER A 252 -2.59 -9.16 -14.06
C SER A 252 -1.32 -9.08 -14.91
N ALA A 253 -1.43 -8.52 -16.13
CA ALA A 253 -0.30 -8.33 -17.03
C ALA A 253 0.72 -7.33 -16.46
N ASN A 254 0.27 -6.21 -15.89
CA ASN A 254 1.13 -5.20 -15.26
C ASN A 254 1.97 -5.82 -14.13
N VAL A 255 1.33 -6.46 -13.16
CA VAL A 255 2.02 -7.06 -12.00
C VAL A 255 3.00 -8.14 -12.45
N ARG A 256 2.58 -9.03 -13.34
CA ARG A 256 3.41 -10.14 -13.82
C ARG A 256 4.64 -9.66 -14.58
N SER A 257 4.41 -8.84 -15.63
CA SER A 257 5.50 -8.39 -16.51
C SER A 257 6.53 -7.53 -15.78
N ARG A 258 6.07 -6.78 -14.79
CA ARG A 258 6.91 -5.81 -14.08
C ARG A 258 7.69 -6.43 -12.93
N PHE A 259 7.12 -7.38 -12.18
CA PHE A 259 7.68 -7.79 -10.90
C PHE A 259 8.04 -9.26 -10.78
N GLU A 260 7.54 -10.16 -11.63
CA GLU A 260 7.72 -11.61 -11.42
C GLU A 260 9.20 -12.02 -11.37
N ALA A 261 10.05 -11.43 -12.22
CA ALA A 261 11.48 -11.72 -12.25
C ALA A 261 12.19 -11.24 -10.97
N ASP A 262 11.89 -10.03 -10.51
CA ASP A 262 12.45 -9.46 -9.29
C ASP A 262 11.98 -10.22 -8.05
N VAL A 263 10.69 -10.52 -7.97
CA VAL A 263 10.11 -11.34 -6.88
C VAL A 263 10.82 -12.69 -6.81
N ALA A 264 10.98 -13.37 -7.95
CA ALA A 264 11.67 -14.66 -7.99
C ALA A 264 13.13 -14.56 -7.53
N ALA A 265 13.85 -13.48 -7.89
CA ALA A 265 15.22 -13.26 -7.46
C ALA A 265 15.30 -13.02 -5.95
N VAL A 266 14.44 -12.17 -5.40
CA VAL A 266 14.42 -11.83 -3.98
C VAL A 266 14.02 -13.02 -3.10
N LEU A 267 13.03 -13.82 -3.54
CA LEU A 267 12.63 -15.02 -2.82
C LEU A 267 13.73 -16.08 -2.75
N ARG A 268 14.62 -16.16 -3.75
CA ARG A 268 15.83 -17.05 -3.69
C ARG A 268 16.81 -16.59 -2.62
N GLU A 269 16.86 -15.30 -2.29
CA GLU A 269 17.66 -14.78 -1.17
C GLU A 269 16.97 -14.99 0.19
N GLY A 270 15.78 -15.60 0.24
CA GLY A 270 15.00 -15.78 1.46
C GLY A 270 14.44 -14.47 2.03
N LYS A 271 14.29 -13.43 1.20
CA LYS A 271 13.83 -12.10 1.60
C LYS A 271 12.44 -11.79 1.04
N PRO A 272 11.65 -10.95 1.70
CA PRO A 272 10.40 -10.45 1.14
C PRO A 272 10.64 -9.36 0.08
N TYR A 273 9.84 -9.41 -0.99
CA TYR A 273 9.67 -8.34 -1.96
C TYR A 273 8.40 -7.56 -1.66
N ILE A 274 8.45 -6.25 -1.72
CA ILE A 274 7.33 -5.37 -1.38
C ILE A 274 7.13 -4.28 -2.44
N LEU A 275 5.92 -3.74 -2.52
CA LEU A 275 5.69 -2.44 -3.15
C LEU A 275 5.73 -1.37 -2.06
N GLY A 276 6.88 -0.68 -1.96
CA GLY A 276 7.14 0.34 -0.95
C GLY A 276 6.29 1.59 -1.13
N GLU A 277 5.86 1.84 -2.38
CA GLU A 277 4.92 2.91 -2.71
C GLU A 277 4.14 2.54 -3.98
N THR A 278 2.85 2.75 -3.98
CA THR A 278 2.00 2.52 -5.16
C THR A 278 0.71 3.33 -5.09
N ASN A 279 0.12 3.60 -6.22
CA ASN A 279 -1.28 3.99 -6.37
C ASN A 279 -1.68 3.99 -7.87
N SER A 280 -2.91 4.40 -8.18
CA SER A 280 -3.47 4.36 -9.54
C SER A 280 -2.68 5.21 -10.54
N VAL A 281 -2.45 6.48 -10.24
CA VAL A 281 -1.77 7.45 -11.11
C VAL A 281 -0.77 8.26 -10.28
N SER A 282 0.47 8.43 -10.77
CA SER A 282 1.50 9.21 -10.07
C SER A 282 1.14 10.71 -9.93
N GLY A 283 1.93 11.45 -9.15
CA GLY A 283 1.79 12.91 -9.02
C GLY A 283 0.52 13.38 -8.29
N GLY A 284 0.01 12.59 -7.34
CA GLY A 284 -1.20 12.92 -6.58
C GLY A 284 -2.48 12.29 -7.13
N GLY A 285 -2.40 11.55 -8.23
CA GLY A 285 -3.54 10.92 -8.89
C GLY A 285 -4.18 11.80 -9.98
N ALA A 286 -5.16 11.24 -10.67
CA ALA A 286 -5.96 11.92 -11.68
C ALA A 286 -7.40 12.09 -11.18
N ALA A 287 -7.95 13.32 -11.28
CA ALA A 287 -9.22 13.71 -10.67
C ALA A 287 -10.43 12.84 -11.07
N ASP A 288 -10.48 12.40 -12.33
CA ASP A 288 -11.59 11.59 -12.85
C ASP A 288 -11.26 10.10 -12.96
N VAL A 289 -10.11 9.67 -12.41
CA VAL A 289 -9.67 8.27 -12.42
C VAL A 289 -9.50 7.76 -10.99
N SER A 290 -8.64 8.41 -10.22
CA SER A 290 -8.15 7.89 -8.94
C SER A 290 -9.20 7.82 -7.83
N PRO A 291 -10.18 8.75 -7.69
CA PRO A 291 -11.18 8.70 -6.63
C PRO A 291 -12.42 7.86 -6.99
N THR A 292 -12.39 7.13 -8.11
CA THR A 292 -13.57 6.42 -8.62
C THR A 292 -13.74 5.02 -8.04
N PHE A 293 -14.93 4.46 -8.19
CA PHE A 293 -15.21 3.07 -7.82
C PHE A 293 -14.45 2.07 -8.70
N GLY A 294 -14.21 2.39 -9.97
CA GLY A 294 -13.34 1.57 -10.81
C GLY A 294 -11.92 1.46 -10.25
N ALA A 295 -11.38 2.55 -9.70
CA ALA A 295 -10.11 2.53 -8.99
C ALA A 295 -10.19 1.75 -7.66
N ALA A 296 -11.34 1.70 -6.99
CA ALA A 296 -11.56 0.85 -5.82
C ALA A 296 -11.46 -0.64 -6.17
N LEU A 297 -12.12 -1.06 -7.24
CA LEU A 297 -12.04 -2.44 -7.72
C LEU A 297 -10.64 -2.80 -8.21
N TRP A 298 -9.96 -1.86 -8.89
CA TRP A 298 -8.54 -2.01 -9.22
C TRP A 298 -7.70 -2.20 -7.96
N THR A 299 -7.88 -1.39 -6.93
CA THR A 299 -7.13 -1.50 -5.66
C THR A 299 -7.27 -2.91 -5.08
N MET A 300 -8.47 -3.45 -5.06
CA MET A 300 -8.74 -4.81 -4.58
C MET A 300 -8.01 -5.86 -5.41
N ASP A 301 -8.22 -5.85 -6.73
CA ASP A 301 -7.65 -6.84 -7.64
C ASP A 301 -6.12 -6.75 -7.71
N TYR A 302 -5.58 -5.53 -7.72
CA TYR A 302 -4.15 -5.27 -7.71
C TYR A 302 -3.45 -5.84 -6.47
N VAL A 303 -4.04 -5.67 -5.28
CA VAL A 303 -3.54 -6.30 -4.05
C VAL A 303 -3.49 -7.82 -4.20
N LEU A 304 -4.58 -8.42 -4.67
CA LEU A 304 -4.68 -9.88 -4.75
C LEU A 304 -3.74 -10.47 -5.82
N ARG A 305 -3.61 -9.82 -6.98
CA ARG A 305 -2.63 -10.23 -8.01
C ARG A 305 -1.20 -10.07 -7.54
N ALA A 306 -0.88 -8.99 -6.83
CA ALA A 306 0.44 -8.78 -6.26
C ALA A 306 0.80 -9.86 -5.24
N VAL A 307 -0.11 -10.16 -4.30
CA VAL A 307 0.07 -11.25 -3.32
C VAL A 307 0.23 -12.60 -4.01
N TYR A 308 -0.60 -12.90 -5.01
CA TYR A 308 -0.48 -14.12 -5.80
C TYR A 308 0.88 -14.24 -6.52
N THR A 309 1.45 -13.12 -6.99
CA THR A 309 2.78 -13.07 -7.60
C THR A 309 3.90 -13.30 -6.58
N GLY A 310 3.65 -13.09 -5.29
CA GLY A 310 4.61 -13.27 -4.18
C GLY A 310 5.10 -11.96 -3.57
N ILE A 311 4.44 -10.85 -3.87
CA ILE A 311 4.67 -9.56 -3.19
C ILE A 311 4.05 -9.64 -1.79
N SER A 312 4.85 -9.41 -0.75
CA SER A 312 4.44 -9.66 0.63
C SER A 312 3.74 -8.48 1.29
N ARG A 313 3.98 -7.24 0.83
CA ARG A 313 3.34 -6.02 1.35
C ARG A 313 3.19 -4.99 0.25
N ILE A 314 2.17 -4.15 0.39
CA ILE A 314 1.85 -3.08 -0.56
C ILE A 314 1.50 -1.83 0.24
N TYR A 315 2.21 -0.73 -0.02
CA TYR A 315 2.00 0.54 0.64
C TYR A 315 1.36 1.52 -0.35
N PHE A 316 0.08 1.82 -0.14
CA PHE A 316 -0.63 2.79 -0.95
C PHE A 316 -0.26 4.22 -0.54
N HIS A 317 0.19 5.00 -1.49
CA HIS A 317 0.60 6.37 -1.26
C HIS A 317 -0.60 7.24 -0.90
N HIS A 318 -0.48 7.96 0.20
CA HIS A 318 -1.32 9.08 0.56
C HIS A 318 -0.55 10.37 0.25
N GLY A 319 -0.87 11.03 -0.86
CA GLY A 319 -0.22 12.21 -1.38
C GLY A 319 -0.32 13.48 -0.51
N THR A 320 0.14 14.63 -0.94
CA THR A 320 0.08 15.92 -0.22
C THR A 320 -1.36 16.35 0.04
N VAL A 321 -1.67 16.92 1.20
CA VAL A 321 -3.01 17.45 1.50
C VAL A 321 -3.41 18.49 0.46
N GLY A 322 -4.58 18.27 -0.18
CA GLY A 322 -5.08 19.12 -1.27
C GLY A 322 -4.58 18.72 -2.67
N ASN A 323 -3.64 17.76 -2.76
CA ASN A 323 -3.20 17.13 -4.00
C ASN A 323 -3.13 15.60 -3.82
N CYS A 324 -4.27 14.97 -3.57
CA CYS A 324 -4.36 13.53 -3.39
C CYS A 324 -5.70 12.98 -3.87
N GLN A 325 -5.79 12.70 -5.16
CA GLN A 325 -6.99 12.15 -5.78
C GLN A 325 -7.19 10.65 -5.46
N TYR A 326 -6.10 9.94 -5.17
CA TYR A 326 -6.11 8.51 -4.85
C TYR A 326 -6.17 8.19 -3.35
N CYS A 327 -6.20 9.21 -2.48
CA CYS A 327 -6.24 9.00 -1.03
C CYS A 327 -7.47 8.19 -0.62
N PHE A 328 -7.27 7.20 0.24
CA PHE A 328 -8.33 6.39 0.82
C PHE A 328 -9.27 7.23 1.71
N TRP A 329 -8.71 8.23 2.38
CA TRP A 329 -9.44 9.25 3.13
C TRP A 329 -8.70 10.57 3.08
N GLY A 330 -9.43 11.63 3.14
CA GLY A 330 -8.95 12.99 3.32
C GLY A 330 -9.34 13.56 4.69
N ARG A 331 -9.14 14.85 4.86
CA ARG A 331 -9.54 15.53 6.10
C ARG A 331 -11.06 15.52 6.31
N TYR A 332 -11.83 15.62 5.24
CA TYR A 332 -13.29 15.76 5.26
C TYR A 332 -14.03 14.81 4.33
N SER A 333 -13.34 13.89 3.70
CA SER A 333 -13.92 13.01 2.68
C SER A 333 -13.35 11.59 2.77
N MET A 334 -14.09 10.63 2.25
CA MET A 334 -13.64 9.28 1.96
C MET A 334 -13.39 9.13 0.46
N GLY A 335 -12.35 8.37 0.11
CA GLY A 335 -12.12 7.93 -1.26
C GLY A 335 -12.75 6.57 -1.54
N ALA A 336 -13.31 6.38 -2.72
CA ALA A 336 -13.83 5.07 -3.14
C ALA A 336 -12.77 3.95 -3.03
N PRO A 337 -11.46 4.17 -3.32
CA PRO A 337 -10.42 3.13 -3.16
C PRO A 337 -10.37 2.47 -1.78
N TYR A 338 -10.80 3.15 -0.71
CA TYR A 338 -10.87 2.57 0.64
C TYR A 338 -11.76 1.32 0.71
N TYR A 339 -12.85 1.29 -0.07
CA TYR A 339 -13.77 0.15 -0.12
C TYR A 339 -13.10 -1.08 -0.77
N GLY A 340 -12.34 -0.88 -1.84
CA GLY A 340 -11.57 -1.94 -2.48
C GLY A 340 -10.47 -2.49 -1.56
N ALA A 341 -9.73 -1.59 -0.89
CA ALA A 341 -8.74 -1.97 0.11
C ALA A 341 -9.38 -2.75 1.27
N THR A 342 -10.56 -2.35 1.73
CA THR A 342 -11.32 -3.04 2.79
C THR A 342 -11.76 -4.44 2.34
N ALA A 343 -12.23 -4.60 1.11
CA ALA A 343 -12.63 -5.90 0.57
C ALA A 343 -11.41 -6.85 0.43
N ALA A 344 -10.27 -6.37 -0.07
CA ALA A 344 -9.04 -7.14 -0.12
C ALA A 344 -8.56 -7.55 1.28
N THR A 345 -8.63 -6.62 2.25
CA THR A 345 -8.29 -6.90 3.65
C THR A 345 -9.19 -7.97 4.24
N ALA A 346 -10.50 -7.87 4.02
CA ALA A 346 -11.47 -8.87 4.49
C ALA A 346 -11.23 -10.25 3.88
N PHE A 347 -10.89 -10.32 2.57
CA PHE A 347 -10.53 -11.57 1.91
C PHE A 347 -9.27 -12.22 2.49
N LEU A 348 -8.25 -11.43 2.79
CA LEU A 348 -6.95 -11.89 3.28
C LEU A 348 -6.91 -12.09 4.80
N ALA A 349 -7.93 -11.60 5.54
CA ALA A 349 -7.97 -11.72 6.98
C ALA A 349 -7.85 -13.18 7.45
N GLN A 350 -6.88 -13.46 8.34
CA GLN A 350 -6.60 -14.80 8.88
C GLN A 350 -6.18 -15.85 7.83
N ALA A 351 -5.90 -15.43 6.58
CA ALA A 351 -5.45 -16.35 5.56
C ALA A 351 -3.97 -16.72 5.75
N GLY A 352 -3.67 -18.02 5.80
CA GLY A 352 -2.30 -18.55 5.74
C GLY A 352 -1.78 -18.61 4.31
N THR A 353 -2.66 -18.86 3.32
CA THR A 353 -2.31 -18.92 1.90
C THR A 353 -3.47 -18.42 1.03
N MET A 354 -3.15 -18.03 -0.20
CA MET A 354 -4.15 -17.76 -1.23
C MET A 354 -3.71 -18.27 -2.61
N THR A 355 -4.66 -18.41 -3.53
CA THR A 355 -4.41 -18.71 -4.94
C THR A 355 -5.38 -17.96 -5.84
N ALA A 356 -4.96 -17.65 -7.07
CA ALA A 356 -5.87 -17.31 -8.15
C ALA A 356 -6.41 -18.60 -8.78
N LEU A 357 -7.69 -18.60 -9.13
CA LEU A 357 -8.38 -19.72 -9.80
C LEU A 357 -8.57 -19.44 -11.31
N ASP A 358 -8.20 -18.25 -11.75
CA ASP A 358 -8.17 -17.79 -13.13
C ASP A 358 -6.73 -17.75 -13.69
N ASP A 359 -6.59 -17.51 -15.00
CA ASP A 359 -5.30 -17.38 -15.70
C ASP A 359 -4.80 -15.94 -15.81
N GLY A 360 -5.60 -14.97 -15.38
CA GLY A 360 -5.27 -13.54 -15.43
C GLY A 360 -5.38 -12.90 -16.81
N ASN A 361 -6.02 -13.56 -17.79
CA ASN A 361 -6.09 -13.06 -19.17
C ASN A 361 -7.50 -12.55 -19.57
N GLY A 362 -8.52 -12.82 -18.75
CA GLY A 362 -9.91 -12.45 -18.99
C GLY A 362 -10.38 -11.26 -18.17
N ALA A 363 -11.68 -10.97 -18.29
CA ALA A 363 -12.36 -9.95 -17.51
C ALA A 363 -12.78 -10.45 -16.11
N TYR A 364 -12.75 -11.73 -15.87
CA TYR A 364 -13.29 -12.36 -14.67
C TYR A 364 -12.17 -12.93 -13.81
N ALA A 365 -12.14 -12.54 -12.54
CA ALA A 365 -11.20 -13.08 -11.57
C ALA A 365 -11.90 -13.92 -10.51
N ALA A 366 -11.19 -14.92 -10.04
CA ALA A 366 -11.58 -15.71 -8.89
C ALA A 366 -10.36 -16.04 -8.03
N TYR A 367 -10.45 -15.72 -6.75
CA TYR A 367 -9.40 -15.99 -5.77
C TYR A 367 -9.94 -16.84 -4.64
N ALA A 368 -9.10 -17.73 -4.12
CA ALA A 368 -9.39 -18.53 -2.93
C ALA A 368 -8.38 -18.27 -1.83
N SER A 369 -8.84 -18.08 -0.60
CA SER A 369 -8.01 -18.00 0.59
C SER A 369 -8.21 -19.22 1.49
N PHE A 370 -7.12 -19.61 2.16
CA PHE A 370 -7.07 -20.79 3.02
C PHE A 370 -6.43 -20.40 4.34
N ASP A 371 -6.85 -21.02 5.42
CA ASP A 371 -6.21 -20.86 6.73
C ASP A 371 -4.82 -21.52 6.79
N ALA A 372 -4.19 -21.45 7.97
CA ALA A 372 -2.86 -22.03 8.17
C ALA A 372 -2.86 -23.58 8.05
N SER A 373 -4.00 -24.24 8.26
CA SER A 373 -4.17 -25.69 8.08
C SER A 373 -4.42 -26.08 6.62
N GLY A 374 -4.73 -25.11 5.77
CA GLY A 374 -5.09 -25.30 4.37
C GLY A 374 -6.60 -25.48 4.15
N ALA A 375 -7.43 -25.25 5.16
CA ALA A 375 -8.88 -25.26 5.00
C ALA A 375 -9.35 -23.99 4.26
N PRO A 376 -10.31 -24.09 3.32
CA PRO A 376 -10.79 -22.93 2.58
C PRO A 376 -11.57 -21.98 3.49
N LEU A 377 -11.24 -20.69 3.40
CA LEU A 377 -11.89 -19.63 4.17
C LEU A 377 -12.89 -18.85 3.33
N ARG A 378 -12.43 -18.32 2.17
CA ARG A 378 -13.22 -17.40 1.36
C ARG A 378 -12.88 -17.54 -0.11
N LEU A 379 -13.87 -17.17 -0.94
CA LEU A 379 -13.64 -16.88 -2.35
C LEU A 379 -13.89 -15.39 -2.59
N LEU A 380 -13.14 -14.79 -3.49
CA LEU A 380 -13.44 -13.45 -4.02
C LEU A 380 -13.61 -13.58 -5.52
N LEU A 381 -14.80 -13.20 -6.00
CA LEU A 381 -15.22 -13.24 -7.39
C LEU A 381 -15.33 -11.82 -7.90
N PHE A 382 -14.75 -11.53 -9.06
CA PHE A 382 -14.68 -10.19 -9.63
C PHE A 382 -15.03 -10.20 -11.10
N ASN A 383 -15.93 -9.30 -11.50
CA ASN A 383 -16.28 -9.02 -12.88
C ASN A 383 -15.78 -7.61 -13.25
N SER A 384 -14.70 -7.55 -14.01
CA SER A 384 -14.05 -6.31 -14.43
C SER A 384 -14.64 -5.70 -15.71
N ASP A 385 -15.72 -6.25 -16.25
CA ASP A 385 -16.46 -5.62 -17.34
C ASP A 385 -16.90 -4.22 -16.91
N TYR A 386 -16.73 -3.24 -17.80
CA TYR A 386 -17.02 -1.85 -17.50
C TYR A 386 -18.53 -1.58 -17.55
N TYR A 387 -19.05 -1.06 -16.44
CA TYR A 387 -20.43 -0.58 -16.33
C TYR A 387 -20.44 0.86 -15.81
N GLU A 388 -21.29 1.67 -16.38
CA GLU A 388 -21.51 3.06 -15.96
C GLU A 388 -23.00 3.38 -15.75
N SER A 389 -23.85 2.93 -16.69
CA SER A 389 -25.28 3.19 -16.62
C SER A 389 -26.08 2.21 -17.49
N GLY A 390 -27.41 2.18 -17.32
CA GLY A 390 -28.32 1.33 -18.07
C GLY A 390 -28.46 -0.06 -17.49
N SER A 391 -28.62 -1.07 -18.36
CA SER A 391 -28.72 -2.47 -17.94
C SER A 391 -27.34 -3.03 -17.60
N ARG A 392 -27.16 -3.53 -16.39
CA ARG A 392 -25.92 -4.16 -15.93
C ARG A 392 -25.93 -5.63 -16.30
N SER A 393 -25.01 -6.05 -17.16
CA SER A 393 -24.75 -7.46 -17.40
C SER A 393 -24.20 -8.14 -16.14
N ALA A 394 -24.36 -9.46 -16.04
CA ALA A 394 -23.82 -10.23 -14.93
C ALA A 394 -23.20 -11.54 -15.43
N GLN A 395 -22.13 -11.95 -14.76
CA GLN A 395 -21.44 -13.22 -14.97
C GLN A 395 -21.82 -14.20 -13.87
N PRO A 396 -22.36 -15.38 -14.19
CA PRO A 396 -22.54 -16.45 -13.21
C PRO A 396 -21.20 -17.15 -12.94
N PHE A 397 -20.84 -17.26 -11.67
CA PHE A 397 -19.73 -18.07 -11.17
C PHE A 397 -20.29 -19.32 -10.51
N VAL A 398 -19.98 -20.51 -11.03
CA VAL A 398 -20.41 -21.78 -10.46
C VAL A 398 -19.34 -22.28 -9.50
N LEU A 399 -19.68 -22.31 -8.22
CA LEU A 399 -18.86 -22.85 -7.15
C LEU A 399 -19.16 -24.34 -7.02
N ARG A 400 -18.12 -25.18 -6.94
CA ARG A 400 -18.24 -26.64 -6.79
C ARG A 400 -17.40 -27.16 -5.63
N GLY A 401 -17.84 -28.30 -5.07
CA GLY A 401 -17.13 -28.92 -3.95
C GLY A 401 -17.37 -28.23 -2.62
N LEU A 402 -18.49 -27.52 -2.49
CA LEU A 402 -18.92 -26.95 -1.22
C LEU A 402 -19.34 -28.10 -0.27
N PRO A 403 -19.17 -27.95 1.05
CA PRO A 403 -19.53 -29.00 2.00
C PRO A 403 -20.98 -29.43 1.86
N ALA A 404 -21.19 -30.76 1.70
CA ALA A 404 -22.52 -31.31 1.68
C ALA A 404 -23.19 -31.11 3.05
N GLY A 405 -24.42 -30.56 3.03
CA GLY A 405 -25.15 -30.23 4.26
C GLY A 405 -25.25 -28.73 4.58
N ASN A 406 -24.46 -27.88 3.96
CA ASN A 406 -24.70 -26.45 4.02
C ASN A 406 -25.87 -26.06 3.13
N ALA A 407 -26.93 -25.47 3.71
CA ALA A 407 -28.09 -25.02 2.93
C ALA A 407 -27.74 -23.80 2.05
N ALA A 408 -26.82 -23.00 2.48
CA ALA A 408 -26.36 -21.80 1.78
C ALA A 408 -24.94 -21.42 2.20
N VAL A 409 -24.26 -20.62 1.36
CA VAL A 409 -23.07 -19.84 1.72
C VAL A 409 -23.42 -18.37 1.78
N ARG A 410 -22.72 -17.62 2.62
CA ARG A 410 -22.95 -16.17 2.82
C ARG A 410 -21.98 -15.35 1.97
N ALA A 411 -22.44 -14.26 1.42
CA ALA A 411 -21.60 -13.40 0.60
C ALA A 411 -21.81 -11.92 0.90
N LYS A 412 -20.75 -11.11 0.69
CA LYS A 412 -20.80 -9.64 0.72
C LYS A 412 -20.44 -9.09 -0.65
N ARG A 413 -21.24 -8.18 -1.15
CA ARG A 413 -21.02 -7.52 -2.43
C ARG A 413 -20.32 -6.18 -2.27
N LEU A 414 -19.31 -5.93 -3.10
CA LEU A 414 -18.68 -4.62 -3.32
C LEU A 414 -19.26 -4.05 -4.61
N THR A 415 -20.04 -2.99 -4.50
CA THR A 415 -20.80 -2.42 -5.61
C THR A 415 -20.97 -0.90 -5.47
N ALA A 416 -21.29 -0.24 -6.59
CA ALA A 416 -21.77 1.14 -6.65
C ALA A 416 -22.90 1.25 -7.67
N ALA A 417 -24.01 1.88 -7.30
CA ALA A 417 -25.18 2.02 -8.18
C ALA A 417 -24.87 2.85 -9.44
N ALA A 418 -24.03 3.88 -9.32
CA ALA A 418 -23.59 4.73 -10.43
C ALA A 418 -22.38 4.16 -11.22
N GLY A 419 -22.06 2.86 -11.07
CA GLY A 419 -21.05 2.16 -11.87
C GLY A 419 -19.59 2.60 -11.60
N ALA A 420 -18.73 2.42 -12.59
CA ALA A 420 -17.28 2.59 -12.46
C ALA A 420 -16.84 4.02 -12.11
N LEU A 421 -17.58 5.02 -12.54
CA LEU A 421 -17.26 6.44 -12.28
C LEU A 421 -17.85 6.97 -10.97
N ALA A 422 -18.55 6.13 -10.19
CA ALA A 422 -19.10 6.51 -8.90
C ALA A 422 -18.01 7.08 -7.97
N ARG A 423 -18.32 8.16 -7.27
CA ARG A 423 -17.42 8.85 -6.35
C ARG A 423 -18.18 9.22 -5.06
N GLN A 424 -17.59 8.93 -3.92
CA GLN A 424 -18.18 9.27 -2.64
C GLN A 424 -18.28 10.78 -2.43
N ASP A 425 -17.28 11.54 -2.84
CA ASP A 425 -17.27 13.01 -2.76
C ASP A 425 -18.31 13.70 -3.67
N ARG A 426 -19.00 12.92 -4.50
CA ARG A 426 -20.15 13.33 -5.33
C ARG A 426 -21.49 12.73 -4.86
N GLY A 427 -21.53 12.17 -3.64
CA GLY A 427 -22.73 11.54 -3.09
C GLY A 427 -23.08 10.16 -3.70
N GLN A 428 -22.14 9.51 -4.39
CA GLN A 428 -22.32 8.22 -5.08
C GLN A 428 -21.50 7.13 -4.38
N ALA A 429 -21.53 7.10 -3.06
CA ALA A 429 -20.70 6.18 -2.27
C ALA A 429 -20.86 4.72 -2.71
N PRO A 430 -19.76 3.97 -2.85
CA PRO A 430 -19.81 2.52 -2.93
C PRO A 430 -20.35 1.90 -1.64
N THR A 431 -20.72 0.62 -1.70
CA THR A 431 -21.01 -0.18 -0.51
C THR A 431 -20.24 -1.49 -0.53
N PHE A 432 -19.84 -1.97 0.64
CA PHE A 432 -19.33 -3.30 0.84
C PHE A 432 -20.18 -4.05 1.86
N GLY A 433 -20.95 -5.04 1.40
CA GLY A 433 -21.97 -5.70 2.21
C GLY A 433 -22.96 -4.71 2.80
N GLY A 434 -23.48 -3.75 2.01
CA GLY A 434 -24.41 -2.70 2.45
C GLY A 434 -23.80 -1.59 3.30
N ARG A 435 -22.55 -1.74 3.79
CA ARG A 435 -21.86 -0.71 4.59
C ARG A 435 -21.25 0.38 3.74
N THR A 436 -21.34 1.60 4.24
CA THR A 436 -20.57 2.77 3.82
C THR A 436 -19.62 3.20 4.95
N PHE A 437 -18.75 4.18 4.64
CA PHE A 437 -17.85 4.78 5.63
C PHE A 437 -18.08 6.29 5.63
N ALA A 438 -18.32 6.85 6.82
CA ALA A 438 -18.66 8.26 6.95
C ALA A 438 -17.46 9.16 6.60
N ASP A 439 -17.75 10.20 5.80
CA ASP A 439 -16.77 11.20 5.39
C ASP A 439 -16.04 11.83 6.58
N GLY A 440 -14.75 12.02 6.43
CA GLY A 440 -13.85 12.64 7.40
C GLY A 440 -13.67 11.87 8.72
N THR A 441 -14.36 10.73 8.93
CA THR A 441 -14.27 9.96 10.18
C THR A 441 -13.98 8.48 9.98
N CYS A 442 -14.27 7.93 8.81
CA CYS A 442 -14.20 6.49 8.48
C CYS A 442 -15.10 5.59 9.36
N VAL A 443 -16.01 6.17 10.13
CA VAL A 443 -16.93 5.37 10.93
C VAL A 443 -17.83 4.56 10.00
N PRO A 444 -17.91 3.23 10.17
CA PRO A 444 -18.81 2.42 9.36
C PRO A 444 -20.26 2.82 9.62
N ALA A 445 -21.05 2.95 8.55
CA ALA A 445 -22.47 3.25 8.60
C ALA A 445 -23.26 2.18 7.82
N GLY A 446 -24.49 1.91 8.24
CA GLY A 446 -25.31 0.80 7.74
C GLY A 446 -24.98 -0.52 8.42
N GLY A 447 -25.86 -1.51 8.23
CA GLY A 447 -25.66 -2.88 8.73
C GLY A 447 -24.87 -3.74 7.74
N ASP A 448 -24.30 -4.83 8.22
CA ASP A 448 -23.79 -5.87 7.34
C ASP A 448 -24.92 -6.59 6.63
N VAL A 449 -24.99 -6.44 5.32
CA VAL A 449 -25.91 -7.18 4.46
C VAL A 449 -25.17 -8.35 3.86
N PHE A 450 -25.66 -9.55 4.13
CA PHE A 450 -25.19 -10.77 3.51
C PHE A 450 -26.21 -11.28 2.50
N GLU A 451 -25.71 -11.70 1.34
CA GLU A 451 -26.48 -12.48 0.38
C GLU A 451 -26.36 -13.94 0.79
N GLU A 452 -27.53 -14.63 0.92
CA GLU A 452 -27.55 -16.09 1.13
C GLU A 452 -27.62 -16.77 -0.24
N VAL A 453 -26.58 -17.52 -0.59
CA VAL A 453 -26.46 -18.22 -1.87
C VAL A 453 -26.77 -19.71 -1.64
N PRO A 454 -27.89 -20.24 -2.12
CA PRO A 454 -28.28 -21.63 -1.90
C PRO A 454 -27.23 -22.61 -2.45
N VAL A 455 -26.95 -23.66 -1.68
CA VAL A 455 -26.10 -24.77 -2.08
C VAL A 455 -26.97 -25.97 -2.45
N SER A 456 -26.76 -26.52 -3.63
CA SER A 456 -27.46 -27.71 -4.09
C SER A 456 -27.02 -28.99 -3.35
N ALA A 457 -27.81 -30.05 -3.43
CA ALA A 457 -27.43 -31.34 -2.89
C ALA A 457 -26.12 -31.90 -3.48
N ALA A 458 -25.74 -31.45 -4.68
CA ALA A 458 -24.46 -31.79 -5.32
C ALA A 458 -23.27 -30.96 -4.81
N GLY A 459 -23.46 -30.06 -3.81
CA GLY A 459 -22.42 -29.17 -3.32
C GLY A 459 -22.07 -28.07 -4.31
N GLU A 460 -23.03 -27.60 -5.09
CA GLU A 460 -22.85 -26.50 -6.05
C GLU A 460 -23.65 -25.27 -5.65
N ALA A 461 -23.09 -24.09 -5.87
CA ALA A 461 -23.76 -22.80 -5.73
C ALA A 461 -23.43 -21.89 -6.92
N THR A 462 -24.35 -21.02 -7.32
CA THR A 462 -24.12 -20.05 -8.38
C THR A 462 -24.20 -18.64 -7.82
N VAL A 463 -23.08 -17.89 -7.95
CA VAL A 463 -22.99 -16.47 -7.57
C VAL A 463 -23.01 -15.62 -8.82
N SER A 464 -24.01 -14.76 -8.96
CA SER A 464 -24.08 -13.81 -10.08
C SER A 464 -23.35 -12.51 -9.72
N VAL A 465 -22.31 -12.15 -10.49
CA VAL A 465 -21.51 -10.94 -10.28
C VAL A 465 -21.73 -9.97 -11.43
N GLY A 466 -22.31 -8.81 -11.13
CA GLY A 466 -22.56 -7.77 -12.13
C GLY A 466 -21.27 -7.18 -12.69
N ALA A 467 -21.34 -6.62 -13.88
CA ALA A 467 -20.24 -5.84 -14.44
C ALA A 467 -19.83 -4.74 -13.49
N THR A 468 -18.52 -4.53 -13.28
CA THR A 468 -17.98 -3.59 -12.29
C THR A 468 -18.47 -3.90 -10.86
N GLU A 469 -18.37 -5.17 -10.44
CA GLU A 469 -18.68 -5.63 -9.09
C GLU A 469 -17.70 -6.72 -8.64
N ALA A 470 -17.60 -6.87 -7.32
CA ALA A 470 -16.96 -8.04 -6.72
C ALA A 470 -17.82 -8.61 -5.60
N VAL A 471 -17.68 -9.92 -5.35
CA VAL A 471 -18.40 -10.62 -4.30
C VAL A 471 -17.43 -11.45 -3.48
N LEU A 472 -17.42 -11.22 -2.17
CA LEU A 472 -16.69 -12.00 -1.19
C LEU A 472 -17.60 -13.06 -0.59
N VAL A 473 -17.30 -14.33 -0.88
CA VAL A 473 -18.05 -15.50 -0.39
C VAL A 473 -17.34 -16.11 0.80
N TYR A 474 -18.05 -16.37 1.87
CA TYR A 474 -17.58 -17.03 3.09
C TYR A 474 -17.91 -18.51 3.02
N LEU A 475 -16.91 -19.37 3.22
CA LEU A 475 -17.04 -20.83 3.08
C LEU A 475 -17.16 -21.54 4.44
N GLN A 476 -17.12 -20.79 5.54
CA GLN A 476 -17.23 -21.27 6.92
C GLN A 476 -18.40 -20.60 7.63
#